data_b918cde8a756bfbcbde5241523480916
#
_entry.id   b918cde8a756bfbcbde5241523480916
#
_cell.length_a   1.000
_cell.length_b   1.000
_cell.length_c   1.000
_cell.angle_alpha   90.00
_cell.angle_beta   90.00
_cell.angle_gamma   90.00
#
_symmetry.space_group_name_H-M   'P 1'
#
loop_
_entity.id
_entity.type
_entity.pdbx_description
1 polymer ?
#
loop_
_entity_poly.entity_id
_entity_poly.type
_entity_poly.pdbx_seq_one_letter_code
_entity_poly.pdbx_strand_id
1 'polypeptide(L)'
;MSDRSKRLRMIAALLRSESTLALATVNEQGEPCVAPLFYLVDEKLSLYWFSSSRSQHSRNLKKTPQASAAVFRHAENWKGVRGVQMRGTVIVIAEKLRRAALIETYCERFHLGATFRLAISQCKLYELRPEFFRYIDNSKLFGDKYEVTLAAGTYGAADAACAVVNSELP
;
A
#
# COMPACT_ATOMS: atom_id res chain seq x y z
N MET A 1 20.16 14.92 -10.58
CA MET A 1 19.04 14.07 -10.15
C MET A 1 17.79 14.93 -10.07
N SER A 2 16.68 14.57 -10.74
CA SER A 2 15.49 15.42 -10.81
C SER A 2 14.80 15.53 -9.45
N ASP A 3 14.13 16.66 -9.20
CA ASP A 3 13.34 16.90 -7.98
C ASP A 3 12.25 15.79 -7.81
N ARG A 4 11.62 15.35 -8.91
CA ARG A 4 10.68 14.22 -8.93
C ARG A 4 11.29 12.94 -8.38
N SER A 5 12.52 12.58 -8.78
CA SER A 5 13.19 11.36 -8.30
C SER A 5 13.49 11.44 -6.81
N LYS A 6 13.85 12.62 -6.28
CA LYS A 6 14.05 12.85 -4.85
C LYS A 6 12.73 12.65 -4.08
N ARG A 7 11.63 13.21 -4.57
CA ARG A 7 10.29 13.09 -3.97
C ARG A 7 9.81 11.64 -3.91
N LEU A 8 9.95 10.89 -5.01
CA LEU A 8 9.59 9.47 -5.05
C LEU A 8 10.40 8.62 -4.08
N ARG A 9 11.69 8.92 -3.87
CA ARG A 9 12.51 8.21 -2.87
C ARG A 9 12.05 8.50 -1.43
N MET A 10 11.65 9.74 -1.12
CA MET A 10 11.10 10.06 0.21
C MET A 10 9.78 9.30 0.45
N ILE A 11 8.90 9.24 -0.54
CA ILE A 11 7.68 8.42 -0.50
C ILE A 11 8.03 6.94 -0.26
N ALA A 12 8.95 6.39 -1.07
CA ALA A 12 9.40 4.99 -0.96
C ALA A 12 9.98 4.68 0.43
N ALA A 13 10.81 5.57 0.96
CA ALA A 13 11.41 5.40 2.28
C ALA A 13 10.35 5.33 3.38
N LEU A 14 9.34 6.20 3.35
CA LEU A 14 8.27 6.17 4.34
C LEU A 14 7.40 4.92 4.17
N LEU A 15 7.02 4.54 2.95
CA LEU A 15 6.23 3.34 2.71
C LEU A 15 6.95 2.05 3.15
N ARG A 16 8.28 2.00 3.06
CA ARG A 16 9.08 0.86 3.51
C ARG A 16 9.27 0.83 5.03
N SER A 17 9.31 1.98 5.70
CA SER A 17 9.51 2.05 7.15
C SER A 17 8.26 1.71 7.95
N GLU A 18 7.06 1.82 7.36
CA GLU A 18 5.81 1.54 8.05
C GLU A 18 5.26 0.16 7.66
N SER A 19 4.44 -0.42 8.54
CA SER A 19 3.89 -1.77 8.36
C SER A 19 2.39 -1.78 8.08
N THR A 20 1.69 -0.69 8.40
CA THR A 20 0.24 -0.60 8.29
C THR A 20 -0.18 0.58 7.43
N LEU A 21 -1.29 0.40 6.72
CA LEU A 21 -1.98 1.44 5.99
C LEU A 21 -3.43 1.57 6.48
N ALA A 22 -4.00 2.75 6.32
CA ALA A 22 -5.44 2.98 6.41
C ALA A 22 -6.01 2.96 4.99
N LEU A 23 -6.73 1.88 4.62
CA LEU A 23 -7.37 1.73 3.32
C LEU A 23 -8.76 2.35 3.36
N ALA A 24 -9.02 3.32 2.51
CA ALA A 24 -10.33 3.94 2.32
C ALA A 24 -11.00 3.40 1.06
N THR A 25 -12.23 2.91 1.22
CA THR A 25 -13.09 2.39 0.15
C THR A 25 -14.49 2.97 0.28
N VAL A 26 -15.32 2.83 -0.74
CA VAL A 26 -16.70 3.31 -0.74
C VAL A 26 -17.65 2.12 -0.90
N ASN A 27 -18.68 2.05 -0.07
CA ASN A 27 -19.70 0.99 -0.16
C ASN A 27 -20.73 1.28 -1.28
N GLU A 28 -21.69 0.38 -1.44
CA GLU A 28 -22.74 0.49 -2.49
C GLU A 28 -23.66 1.70 -2.28
N GLN A 29 -23.75 2.22 -1.06
CA GLN A 29 -24.53 3.41 -0.70
C GLN A 29 -23.76 4.72 -0.88
N GLY A 30 -22.48 4.64 -1.31
CA GLY A 30 -21.60 5.80 -1.44
C GLY A 30 -20.95 6.22 -0.12
N GLU A 31 -21.09 5.44 0.94
CA GLU A 31 -20.51 5.75 2.25
C GLU A 31 -19.03 5.37 2.33
N PRO A 32 -18.16 6.25 2.86
CA PRO A 32 -16.74 5.96 3.03
C PRO A 32 -16.52 4.94 4.16
N CYS A 33 -15.67 3.96 3.90
CA CYS A 33 -15.27 2.93 4.85
C CYS A 33 -13.75 2.90 4.97
N VAL A 34 -13.20 2.77 6.17
CA VAL A 34 -11.76 2.71 6.43
C VAL A 34 -11.40 1.41 7.14
N ALA A 35 -10.30 0.79 6.72
CA ALA A 35 -9.75 -0.42 7.36
C ALA A 35 -8.24 -0.31 7.54
N PRO A 36 -7.69 -0.60 8.74
CA PRO A 36 -6.25 -0.76 8.94
C PRO A 36 -5.82 -2.13 8.41
N LEU A 37 -4.72 -2.18 7.66
CA LEU A 37 -4.20 -3.40 7.06
C LEU A 37 -2.68 -3.40 7.10
N PHE A 38 -2.06 -4.58 7.32
CA PHE A 38 -0.66 -4.79 7.01
C PHE A 38 -0.45 -4.81 5.51
N TYR A 39 0.68 -4.32 5.03
CA TYR A 39 0.99 -4.27 3.61
C TYR A 39 2.47 -4.54 3.30
N LEU A 40 2.72 -5.00 2.09
CA LEU A 40 4.04 -4.97 1.45
C LEU A 40 4.05 -3.87 0.39
N VAL A 41 5.23 -3.37 0.07
CA VAL A 41 5.44 -2.39 -1.00
C VAL A 41 6.52 -2.89 -1.96
N ASP A 42 6.30 -2.71 -3.26
CA ASP A 42 7.28 -3.03 -4.30
C ASP A 42 8.08 -1.79 -4.76
N GLU A 43 8.95 -1.99 -5.75
CA GLU A 43 9.76 -0.93 -6.34
C GLU A 43 8.95 0.11 -7.14
N LYS A 44 7.77 -0.29 -7.63
CA LYS A 44 6.83 0.59 -8.33
C LYS A 44 5.89 1.33 -7.38
N LEU A 45 6.09 1.12 -6.06
CA LEU A 45 5.28 1.66 -4.97
C LEU A 45 3.83 1.12 -4.97
N SER A 46 3.58 -0.03 -5.60
CA SER A 46 2.35 -0.78 -5.40
C SER A 46 2.31 -1.34 -3.99
N LEU A 47 1.12 -1.34 -3.39
CA LEU A 47 0.90 -1.89 -2.06
C LEU A 47 0.12 -3.20 -2.14
N TYR A 48 0.57 -4.22 -1.42
CA TYR A 48 -0.01 -5.57 -1.42
C TYR A 48 -0.52 -5.94 -0.04
N TRP A 49 -1.71 -6.51 0.04
CA TRP A 49 -2.25 -7.06 1.29
C TRP A 49 -3.10 -8.29 1.04
N PHE A 50 -3.23 -9.09 2.07
CA PHE A 50 -4.13 -10.24 2.08
C PHE A 50 -5.39 -9.91 2.87
N SER A 51 -6.55 -10.30 2.36
CA SER A 51 -7.81 -10.12 3.06
C SER A 51 -8.88 -11.13 2.63
N SER A 52 -9.76 -11.45 3.58
CA SER A 52 -10.93 -12.29 3.31
C SER A 52 -11.84 -11.62 2.27
N SER A 53 -12.34 -12.40 1.33
CA SER A 53 -13.35 -11.93 0.36
C SER A 53 -14.65 -11.45 1.01
N ARG A 54 -14.86 -11.79 2.29
CA ARG A 54 -16.04 -11.40 3.08
C ARG A 54 -15.86 -10.11 3.87
N SER A 55 -14.65 -9.53 3.91
CA SER A 55 -14.42 -8.24 4.57
C SER A 55 -15.16 -7.11 3.85
N GLN A 56 -15.51 -6.04 4.58
CA GLN A 56 -16.24 -4.90 4.00
C GLN A 56 -15.48 -4.29 2.83
N HIS A 57 -14.19 -3.97 3.02
CA HIS A 57 -13.37 -3.40 1.95
C HIS A 57 -13.24 -4.33 0.73
N SER A 58 -13.20 -5.66 0.91
CA SER A 58 -13.18 -6.61 -0.21
C SER A 58 -14.48 -6.61 -1.00
N ARG A 59 -15.62 -6.47 -0.33
CA ARG A 59 -16.93 -6.30 -1.01
C ARG A 59 -17.00 -4.98 -1.77
N ASN A 60 -16.55 -3.89 -1.13
CA ASN A 60 -16.52 -2.57 -1.75
C ASN A 60 -15.65 -2.57 -3.02
N LEU A 61 -14.43 -3.11 -2.94
CA LEU A 61 -13.48 -3.18 -4.05
C LEU A 61 -13.95 -4.06 -5.22
N LYS A 62 -14.82 -5.02 -4.97
CA LYS A 62 -15.46 -5.81 -6.05
C LYS A 62 -16.37 -4.95 -6.93
N LYS A 63 -17.00 -3.91 -6.36
CA LYS A 63 -17.90 -2.98 -7.06
C LYS A 63 -17.16 -1.78 -7.60
N THR A 64 -16.34 -1.16 -6.76
CA THR A 64 -15.58 0.06 -7.05
C THR A 64 -14.11 -0.19 -6.76
N PRO A 65 -13.30 -0.48 -7.80
CA PRO A 65 -11.89 -0.82 -7.61
C PRO A 65 -11.01 0.38 -7.23
N GLN A 66 -11.51 1.60 -7.32
CA GLN A 66 -10.82 2.81 -6.88
C GLN A 66 -10.77 2.86 -5.37
N ALA A 67 -9.58 3.15 -4.84
CA ALA A 67 -9.36 3.30 -3.41
C ALA A 67 -8.35 4.40 -3.12
N SER A 68 -8.40 4.88 -1.89
CA SER A 68 -7.36 5.72 -1.32
C SER A 68 -6.70 5.00 -0.15
N ALA A 69 -5.44 5.30 0.10
CA ALA A 69 -4.74 4.80 1.27
C ALA A 69 -3.92 5.91 1.91
N ALA A 70 -3.73 5.79 3.22
CA ALA A 70 -2.81 6.63 3.97
C ALA A 70 -1.84 5.75 4.77
N VAL A 71 -0.55 6.12 4.70
CA VAL A 71 0.51 5.55 5.53
C VAL A 71 1.17 6.71 6.26
N PHE A 72 1.31 6.62 7.57
CA PHE A 72 1.84 7.70 8.39
C PHE A 72 2.53 7.17 9.64
N ARG A 73 3.50 7.94 10.11
CA ARG A 73 4.22 7.65 11.35
C ARG A 73 3.40 8.11 12.55
N HIS A 74 3.58 7.41 13.65
CA HIS A 74 3.13 7.94 14.95
C HIS A 74 3.81 9.28 15.22
N ALA A 75 3.05 10.26 15.70
CA ALA A 75 3.55 11.58 16.01
C ALA A 75 2.95 12.08 17.34
N GLU A 76 3.83 12.46 18.26
CA GLU A 76 3.43 13.04 19.57
C GLU A 76 3.12 14.54 19.47
N ASN A 77 3.58 15.18 18.41
CA ASN A 77 3.36 16.61 18.17
C ASN A 77 3.25 16.92 16.67
N TRP A 78 2.80 18.11 16.34
CA TRP A 78 2.55 18.50 14.96
C TRP A 78 3.79 18.49 14.05
N LYS A 79 5.00 18.73 14.59
CA LYS A 79 6.26 18.68 13.83
C LYS A 79 6.65 17.25 13.44
N GLY A 80 6.19 16.25 14.20
CA GLY A 80 6.41 14.84 13.91
C GLY A 80 5.51 14.28 12.81
N VAL A 81 4.44 14.99 12.42
CA VAL A 81 3.48 14.49 11.43
C VAL A 81 4.16 14.33 10.07
N ARG A 82 4.27 13.09 9.63
CA ARG A 82 4.75 12.68 8.31
C ARG A 82 3.87 11.56 7.78
N GLY A 83 3.48 11.67 6.53
CA GLY A 83 2.61 10.67 5.92
C GLY A 83 2.55 10.77 4.41
N VAL A 84 2.12 9.67 3.81
CA VAL A 84 1.79 9.56 2.39
C VAL A 84 0.32 9.27 2.26
N GLN A 85 -0.39 10.09 1.53
CA GLN A 85 -1.72 9.81 1.03
C GLN A 85 -1.59 9.37 -0.43
N MET A 86 -2.35 8.39 -0.84
CA MET A 86 -2.34 7.90 -2.21
C MET A 86 -3.74 7.51 -2.67
N ARG A 87 -3.96 7.52 -3.97
CA ARG A 87 -5.13 6.97 -4.61
C ARG A 87 -4.74 6.21 -5.87
N GLY A 88 -5.53 5.23 -6.22
CA GLY A 88 -5.29 4.40 -7.39
C GLY A 88 -6.31 3.31 -7.55
N THR A 89 -6.01 2.36 -8.42
CA THR A 89 -6.86 1.23 -8.73
C THR A 89 -6.38 -0.01 -8.00
N VAL A 90 -7.31 -0.75 -7.40
CA VAL A 90 -7.03 -2.03 -6.73
C VAL A 90 -7.39 -3.18 -7.66
N ILE A 91 -6.48 -4.14 -7.78
CA ILE A 91 -6.72 -5.40 -8.50
C ILE A 91 -6.54 -6.60 -7.57
N VAL A 92 -7.13 -7.74 -7.93
CA VAL A 92 -6.91 -9.03 -7.28
C VAL A 92 -5.87 -9.80 -8.05
N ILE A 93 -4.81 -10.24 -7.36
CA ILE A 93 -3.77 -11.09 -7.93
C ILE A 93 -4.20 -12.55 -7.83
N ALA A 94 -4.43 -13.19 -8.97
CA ALA A 94 -4.81 -14.59 -9.08
C ALA A 94 -3.63 -15.51 -9.44
N GLU A 95 -2.53 -14.95 -9.95
CA GLU A 95 -1.37 -15.70 -10.42
C GLU A 95 -0.69 -16.43 -9.24
N LYS A 96 -0.62 -17.78 -9.36
CA LYS A 96 -0.25 -18.68 -8.25
C LYS A 96 1.18 -18.47 -7.75
N LEU A 97 2.15 -18.33 -8.67
CA LEU A 97 3.57 -18.20 -8.29
C LEU A 97 3.83 -16.87 -7.58
N ARG A 98 3.30 -15.77 -8.12
CA ARG A 98 3.41 -14.45 -7.49
C ARG A 98 2.73 -14.42 -6.13
N ARG A 99 1.56 -15.04 -6.02
CA ARG A 99 0.84 -15.16 -4.76
C ARG A 99 1.65 -15.95 -3.71
N ALA A 100 2.25 -17.10 -4.09
CA ALA A 100 3.07 -17.89 -3.20
C ALA A 100 4.28 -17.11 -2.69
N ALA A 101 5.01 -16.44 -3.57
CA ALA A 101 6.16 -15.60 -3.20
C ALA A 101 5.77 -14.48 -2.22
N LEU A 102 4.62 -13.81 -2.48
CA LEU A 102 4.14 -12.73 -1.60
C LEU A 102 3.63 -13.22 -0.24
N ILE A 103 3.11 -14.46 -0.14
CA ILE A 103 2.77 -15.07 1.15
C ILE A 103 4.05 -15.27 1.99
N GLU A 104 5.13 -15.79 1.39
CA GLU A 104 6.40 -15.96 2.09
C GLU A 104 6.91 -14.64 2.63
N THR A 105 7.08 -13.65 1.74
CA THR A 105 7.55 -12.31 2.10
C THR A 105 6.69 -11.67 3.18
N TYR A 106 5.37 -11.84 3.10
CA TYR A 106 4.44 -11.27 4.08
C TYR A 106 4.57 -11.94 5.45
N CYS A 107 4.70 -13.28 5.47
CA CYS A 107 4.90 -14.03 6.70
C CYS A 107 6.24 -13.71 7.36
N GLU A 108 7.31 -13.58 6.58
CA GLU A 108 8.63 -13.17 7.06
C GLU A 108 8.59 -11.76 7.65
N ARG A 109 8.10 -10.77 6.89
CA ARG A 109 8.06 -9.37 7.32
C ARG A 109 7.28 -9.17 8.61
N PHE A 110 6.16 -9.87 8.79
CA PHE A 110 5.28 -9.70 9.95
C PHE A 110 5.42 -10.79 11.01
N HIS A 111 6.45 -11.64 10.89
CA HIS A 111 6.75 -12.73 11.82
C HIS A 111 5.55 -13.66 12.08
N LEU A 112 4.82 -14.00 11.02
CA LEU A 112 3.61 -14.78 11.11
C LEU A 112 3.92 -16.29 11.11
N GLY A 113 3.48 -17.00 12.15
CA GLY A 113 3.65 -18.45 12.27
C GLY A 113 2.76 -19.26 11.31
N ALA A 114 2.94 -20.59 11.33
CA ALA A 114 2.28 -21.52 10.40
C ALA A 114 0.75 -21.41 10.37
N THR A 115 0.10 -21.17 11.52
CA THR A 115 -1.35 -21.00 11.61
C THR A 115 -1.84 -19.78 10.82
N PHE A 116 -1.14 -18.64 10.96
CA PHE A 116 -1.46 -17.42 10.19
C PHE A 116 -1.16 -17.61 8.71
N ARG A 117 -0.08 -18.30 8.36
CA ARG A 117 0.25 -18.64 6.96
C ARG A 117 -0.89 -19.42 6.30
N LEU A 118 -1.47 -20.41 6.99
CA LEU A 118 -2.64 -21.15 6.51
C LEU A 118 -3.84 -20.22 6.34
N ALA A 119 -4.12 -19.34 7.31
CA ALA A 119 -5.22 -18.38 7.21
C ALA A 119 -5.06 -17.42 6.02
N ILE A 120 -3.83 -16.88 5.80
CA ILE A 120 -3.52 -16.00 4.68
C ILE A 120 -3.64 -16.71 3.35
N SER A 121 -3.29 -18.02 3.28
CA SER A 121 -3.45 -18.81 2.06
C SER A 121 -4.90 -18.91 1.58
N GLN A 122 -5.89 -18.76 2.48
CA GLN A 122 -7.32 -18.73 2.19
C GLN A 122 -7.81 -17.31 1.80
N CYS A 123 -7.03 -16.27 2.02
CA CYS A 123 -7.37 -14.88 1.71
C CYS A 123 -7.12 -14.56 0.23
N LYS A 124 -7.76 -13.52 -0.30
CA LYS A 124 -7.38 -12.93 -1.58
C LYS A 124 -6.17 -12.02 -1.40
N LEU A 125 -5.31 -11.98 -2.40
CA LEU A 125 -4.22 -11.03 -2.52
C LEU A 125 -4.69 -9.84 -3.34
N TYR A 126 -4.56 -8.65 -2.79
CA TYR A 126 -4.89 -7.38 -3.44
C TYR A 126 -3.62 -6.59 -3.72
N GLU A 127 -3.64 -5.84 -4.83
CA GLU A 127 -2.62 -4.86 -5.21
C GLU A 127 -3.28 -3.50 -5.42
N LEU A 128 -2.93 -2.49 -4.64
CA LEU A 128 -3.22 -1.10 -4.96
C LEU A 128 -2.10 -0.59 -5.87
N ARG A 129 -2.47 -0.14 -7.06
CA ARG A 129 -1.61 0.52 -8.05
C ARG A 129 -1.79 2.03 -7.95
N PRO A 130 -0.89 2.76 -7.27
CA PRO A 130 -1.06 4.17 -7.08
C PRO A 130 -0.90 4.94 -8.39
N GLU A 131 -1.78 5.91 -8.59
CA GLU A 131 -1.73 6.89 -9.68
C GLU A 131 -1.32 8.28 -9.20
N PHE A 132 -1.49 8.51 -7.90
CA PHE A 132 -1.24 9.79 -7.26
C PHE A 132 -0.71 9.59 -5.84
N PHE A 133 0.25 10.42 -5.45
CA PHE A 133 0.77 10.54 -4.09
C PHE A 133 0.72 12.00 -3.62
N ARG A 134 0.39 12.19 -2.35
CA ARG A 134 0.63 13.42 -1.60
C ARG A 134 1.46 13.07 -0.37
N TYR A 135 2.66 13.62 -0.30
CA TYR A 135 3.55 13.49 0.86
C TYR A 135 3.39 14.72 1.75
N ILE A 136 3.27 14.50 3.05
CA ILE A 136 3.16 15.53 4.08
C ILE A 136 4.37 15.39 4.99
N ASP A 137 5.05 16.51 5.30
CA ASP A 137 6.18 16.55 6.24
C ASP A 137 6.18 17.89 6.99
N ASN A 138 5.67 17.89 8.20
CA ASN A 138 5.60 19.09 9.04
C ASN A 138 6.92 19.43 9.74
N SER A 139 8.01 18.65 9.54
CA SER A 139 9.28 18.90 10.23
C SER A 139 9.95 20.20 9.85
N LYS A 140 9.66 20.71 8.65
CA LYS A 140 10.22 21.97 8.12
C LYS A 140 9.26 23.12 8.31
N LEU A 141 8.01 22.95 7.90
CA LEU A 141 6.97 23.95 7.98
C LEU A 141 5.63 23.26 8.20
N PHE A 142 4.73 23.89 8.95
CA PHE A 142 3.36 23.40 9.15
C PHE A 142 2.63 23.27 7.82
N GLY A 143 2.18 22.05 7.51
CA GLY A 143 1.47 21.74 6.26
C GLY A 143 2.36 21.65 5.02
N ASP A 144 3.70 21.53 5.18
CA ASP A 144 4.59 21.29 4.04
C ASP A 144 4.19 19.97 3.34
N LYS A 145 3.97 20.06 2.04
CA LYS A 145 3.50 18.95 1.23
C LYS A 145 3.94 19.09 -0.23
N TYR A 146 4.05 17.95 -0.89
CA TYR A 146 4.17 17.89 -2.34
C TYR A 146 3.36 16.76 -2.92
N GLU A 147 3.07 16.85 -4.19
CA GLU A 147 2.29 15.86 -4.94
C GLU A 147 3.10 15.27 -6.09
N VAL A 148 2.84 14.01 -6.39
CA VAL A 148 3.42 13.30 -7.52
C VAL A 148 2.31 12.49 -8.18
N THR A 149 2.07 12.74 -9.46
CA THR A 149 1.20 11.91 -10.31
C THR A 149 2.08 10.96 -11.12
N LEU A 150 1.74 9.68 -11.13
CA LEU A 150 2.41 8.70 -11.98
C LEU A 150 1.80 8.74 -13.39
N ALA A 151 2.64 8.48 -14.40
CA ALA A 151 2.17 8.47 -15.78
C ALA A 151 1.21 7.28 -16.01
N ALA A 152 0.22 7.47 -16.88
CA ALA A 152 -0.60 6.39 -17.36
C ALA A 152 0.32 5.34 -18.05
N GLY A 153 0.14 4.05 -17.71
CA GLY A 153 0.99 2.97 -18.22
C GLY A 153 2.18 2.60 -17.34
N THR A 154 2.36 3.24 -16.17
CA THR A 154 3.37 2.81 -15.17
C THR A 154 3.20 1.33 -14.80
N TYR A 155 1.97 0.81 -14.88
CA TYR A 155 1.59 -0.58 -14.61
C TYR A 155 1.13 -1.24 -15.91
N GLY A 156 2.06 -1.89 -16.63
CA GLY A 156 1.75 -2.65 -17.86
C GLY A 156 1.15 -4.03 -17.57
N ALA A 157 0.54 -4.66 -18.59
CA ALA A 157 -0.01 -6.01 -18.48
C ALA A 157 1.05 -7.10 -18.22
N ALA A 158 2.34 -6.78 -18.38
CA ALA A 158 3.47 -7.71 -18.26
C ALA A 158 4.17 -7.67 -16.87
N ASP A 159 3.64 -6.96 -15.89
CA ASP A 159 4.30 -6.77 -14.59
C ASP A 159 4.19 -7.98 -13.64
N ALA A 160 4.36 -9.19 -14.18
CA ALA A 160 4.35 -10.43 -13.40
C ALA A 160 5.59 -10.65 -12.52
N ALA A 161 6.64 -9.86 -12.68
CA ALA A 161 7.94 -10.08 -12.03
C ALA A 161 8.48 -8.83 -11.32
N CYS A 162 7.71 -8.21 -10.42
CA CYS A 162 8.25 -7.15 -9.58
C CYS A 162 8.68 -7.74 -8.22
N ALA A 163 9.97 -7.66 -7.92
CA ALA A 163 10.50 -8.07 -6.63
C ALA A 163 9.98 -7.17 -5.51
N VAL A 164 9.36 -7.74 -4.50
CA VAL A 164 9.01 -7.04 -3.28
C VAL A 164 10.28 -6.83 -2.47
N VAL A 165 10.61 -5.57 -2.21
CA VAL A 165 11.84 -5.24 -1.47
C VAL A 165 11.59 -5.42 0.02
N ASN A 166 12.25 -6.41 0.62
CA ASN A 166 12.43 -6.47 2.06
C ASN A 166 13.46 -5.40 2.43
N SER A 167 13.02 -4.31 3.07
CA SER A 167 13.98 -3.47 3.77
C SER A 167 14.46 -4.24 4.98
N GLU A 168 15.75 -4.61 5.01
CA GLU A 168 16.41 -4.91 6.26
C GLU A 168 16.23 -3.69 7.16
N LEU A 169 15.49 -3.86 8.24
CA LEU A 169 15.42 -2.90 9.31
C LEU A 169 16.72 -3.05 10.10
N PRO A 170 17.37 -1.93 10.50
CA PRO A 170 18.48 -1.96 11.44
C PRO A 170 18.04 -2.46 12.80
#